data_90fbf980b840017ec90be79368a910c1
#
_entry.id   90fbf980b840017ec90be79368a910c1
#
_cell.length_a   1.000
_cell.length_b   1.000
_cell.length_c   1.000
_cell.angle_alpha   90.00
_cell.angle_beta   90.00
_cell.angle_gamma   90.00
#
_symmetry.space_group_name_H-M   'P 1'
#
loop_
_entity.id
_entity.type
_entity.pdbx_description
1 polymer ?
#
loop_
_entity_poly.entity_id
_entity_poly.type
_entity_poly.pdbx_seq_one_letter_code
_entity_poly.pdbx_strand_id
1 'polypeptide(L)'
;MGKYHKYLTVIIDFITGRVIWAGKDRRVKTLDKFFKDMPQQDLENIEAVAMDMWDPFIKSVKKWCPNACIVFDKFHIVSNFNDVIDSVRRMEQRDKSLSEKEQKVIKGSRWMLLKNQDNLKDKEIPKLEKLLQLNENLSKIYILKDQLKMI
;
A
#
# COMPACT_ATOMS: atom_id res chain seq x y z
N MET A 1 7.01 24.43 -12.29
CA MET A 1 6.07 24.84 -11.23
C MET A 1 5.55 23.60 -10.54
N GLY A 2 5.98 23.33 -9.29
CA GLY A 2 5.50 22.19 -8.51
C GLY A 2 4.03 22.42 -8.12
N LYS A 3 3.17 21.45 -8.41
CA LYS A 3 1.79 21.47 -7.91
C LYS A 3 1.84 21.42 -6.38
N TYR A 4 1.50 22.52 -5.73
CA TYR A 4 1.27 22.54 -4.29
C TYR A 4 0.01 21.72 -4.00
N HIS A 5 0.18 20.47 -3.60
CA HIS A 5 -0.92 19.66 -3.12
C HIS A 5 -1.33 20.19 -1.74
N LYS A 6 -2.52 20.74 -1.63
CA LYS A 6 -3.13 21.06 -0.34
C LYS A 6 -3.74 19.78 0.22
N TYR A 7 -3.26 19.33 1.36
CA TYR A 7 -3.79 18.17 2.06
C TYR A 7 -4.75 18.62 3.17
N LEU A 8 -5.73 17.80 3.41
CA LEU A 8 -6.64 17.89 4.55
C LEU A 8 -6.55 16.56 5.32
N THR A 9 -6.27 16.63 6.61
CA THR A 9 -6.39 15.49 7.51
C THR A 9 -7.80 15.46 8.05
N VAL A 10 -8.48 14.34 7.92
CA VAL A 10 -9.85 14.14 8.42
C VAL A 10 -9.81 12.95 9.38
N ILE A 11 -10.47 13.08 10.53
CA ILE A 11 -10.63 11.99 11.49
C ILE A 11 -12.11 11.67 11.57
N ILE A 12 -12.39 10.38 11.47
CA ILE A 12 -13.74 9.82 11.42
C ILE A 12 -13.86 8.83 12.58
N ASP A 13 -14.93 8.95 13.33
CA ASP A 13 -15.34 7.91 14.27
C ASP A 13 -15.85 6.71 13.45
N PHE A 14 -15.17 5.56 13.61
CA PHE A 14 -15.42 4.38 12.79
C PHE A 14 -16.80 3.77 13.05
N ILE A 15 -17.30 3.86 14.28
CA ILE A 15 -18.58 3.26 14.69
C ILE A 15 -19.75 4.08 14.14
N THR A 16 -19.67 5.40 14.26
CA THR A 16 -20.76 6.30 13.86
C THR A 16 -20.65 6.79 12.42
N GLY A 17 -19.48 6.66 11.79
CA GLY A 17 -19.16 7.22 10.48
C GLY A 17 -19.06 8.74 10.44
N ARG A 18 -19.05 9.42 11.60
CA ARG A 18 -19.05 10.90 11.68
C ARG A 18 -17.64 11.44 11.62
N VAL A 19 -17.48 12.53 10.87
CA VAL A 19 -16.26 13.34 10.93
C VAL A 19 -16.22 14.05 12.29
N ILE A 20 -15.21 13.73 13.11
CA ILE A 20 -15.04 14.30 14.44
C ILE A 20 -14.00 15.42 14.46
N TRP A 21 -13.11 15.46 13.47
CA TRP A 21 -12.14 16.54 13.35
C TRP A 21 -11.59 16.66 11.90
N ALA A 22 -11.14 17.88 11.54
CA ALA A 22 -10.44 18.15 10.30
C ALA A 22 -9.35 19.20 10.49
N GLY A 23 -8.19 19.00 9.84
CA GLY A 23 -7.06 19.92 9.92
C GLY A 23 -6.33 20.07 8.60
N LYS A 24 -5.72 21.24 8.38
CA LYS A 24 -4.89 21.48 7.18
C LYS A 24 -3.56 20.74 7.31
N ASP A 25 -3.05 20.25 6.19
CA ASP A 25 -1.81 19.46 6.06
C ASP A 25 -1.91 18.01 6.59
N ARG A 26 -0.89 17.22 6.23
CA ARG A 26 -0.68 15.83 6.70
C ARG A 26 0.62 15.69 7.49
N ARG A 27 0.85 16.58 8.46
CA ARG A 27 2.07 16.62 9.27
C ARG A 27 1.79 16.04 10.66
N VAL A 28 2.86 15.59 11.34
CA VAL A 28 2.78 15.16 12.75
C VAL A 28 2.04 16.20 13.60
N LYS A 29 2.45 17.47 13.50
CA LYS A 29 1.86 18.59 14.25
C LYS A 29 0.36 18.79 14.00
N THR A 30 -0.13 18.40 12.82
CA THR A 30 -1.55 18.50 12.47
C THR A 30 -2.37 17.50 13.26
N LEU A 31 -1.93 16.23 13.28
CA LEU A 31 -2.59 15.17 14.04
C LEU A 31 -2.38 15.34 15.56
N ASP A 32 -1.19 15.78 15.98
CA ASP A 32 -0.91 16.10 17.39
C ASP A 32 -1.88 17.14 17.97
N LYS A 33 -2.38 18.09 17.16
CA LYS A 33 -3.41 19.06 17.60
C LYS A 33 -4.68 18.36 18.04
N PHE A 34 -5.17 17.43 17.26
CA PHE A 34 -6.38 16.66 17.58
C PHE A 34 -6.22 15.95 18.92
N PHE A 35 -5.14 15.18 19.08
CA PHE A 35 -4.92 14.42 20.31
C PHE A 35 -4.67 15.31 21.54
N LYS A 36 -4.01 16.46 21.36
CA LYS A 36 -3.74 17.39 22.46
C LYS A 36 -5.01 17.99 23.06
N ASP A 37 -6.02 18.21 22.21
CA ASP A 37 -7.29 18.80 22.62
C ASP A 37 -8.28 17.74 23.18
N MET A 38 -7.91 16.46 23.13
CA MET A 38 -8.72 15.33 23.63
C MET A 38 -8.43 15.07 25.10
N PRO A 39 -9.47 14.79 25.93
CA PRO A 39 -9.29 14.36 27.31
C PRO A 39 -8.44 13.10 27.43
N GLN A 40 -7.61 13.02 28.46
CA GLN A 40 -6.70 11.87 28.67
C GLN A 40 -7.46 10.55 28.75
N GLN A 41 -8.60 10.53 29.40
CA GLN A 41 -9.47 9.36 29.51
C GLN A 41 -9.93 8.84 28.14
N ASP A 42 -10.24 9.76 27.20
CA ASP A 42 -10.69 9.37 25.86
C ASP A 42 -9.53 8.81 25.04
N LEU A 43 -8.31 9.38 25.19
CA LEU A 43 -7.10 8.85 24.56
C LEU A 43 -6.79 7.44 25.00
N GLU A 44 -6.95 7.14 26.28
CA GLU A 44 -6.73 5.79 26.86
C GLU A 44 -7.77 4.75 26.39
N ASN A 45 -8.96 5.21 26.04
CA ASN A 45 -10.05 4.37 25.53
C ASN A 45 -9.97 4.11 24.02
N ILE A 46 -9.00 4.70 23.29
CA ILE A 46 -8.80 4.40 21.87
C ILE A 46 -8.17 3.01 21.74
N GLU A 47 -8.96 2.04 21.30
CA GLU A 47 -8.51 0.66 21.08
C GLU A 47 -7.76 0.48 19.78
N ALA A 48 -8.18 1.15 18.68
CA ALA A 48 -7.58 1.02 17.38
C ALA A 48 -7.66 2.32 16.56
N VAL A 49 -6.66 2.53 15.71
CA VAL A 49 -6.63 3.63 14.74
C VAL A 49 -6.35 3.07 13.35
N ALA A 50 -7.34 3.15 12.47
CA ALA A 50 -7.19 2.79 11.07
C ALA A 50 -6.62 3.98 10.28
N MET A 51 -5.56 3.75 9.51
CA MET A 51 -4.89 4.80 8.77
C MET A 51 -4.08 4.28 7.58
N ASP A 52 -3.64 5.22 6.78
CA ASP A 52 -2.61 5.05 5.77
C ASP A 52 -1.23 4.71 6.39
N MET A 53 -0.37 4.01 5.66
CA MET A 53 1.03 3.79 6.07
C MET A 53 1.86 5.07 5.92
N TRP A 54 1.43 6.15 6.59
CA TRP A 54 2.09 7.45 6.57
C TRP A 54 2.85 7.69 7.87
N ASP A 55 4.20 7.66 7.80
CA ASP A 55 5.09 7.80 8.96
C ASP A 55 4.75 8.92 9.94
N PRO A 56 4.40 10.16 9.50
CA PRO A 56 4.01 11.22 10.41
C PRO A 56 2.80 10.87 11.28
N PHE A 57 1.81 10.15 10.73
CA PHE A 57 0.62 9.75 11.48
C PHE A 57 0.93 8.60 12.44
N ILE A 58 1.71 7.63 12.00
CA ILE A 58 2.17 6.52 12.85
C ILE A 58 2.91 7.05 14.07
N LYS A 59 3.82 8.03 13.89
CA LYS A 59 4.56 8.67 14.98
C LYS A 59 3.63 9.38 15.97
N SER A 60 2.63 10.11 15.46
CA SER A 60 1.67 10.81 16.30
C SER A 60 0.80 9.84 17.09
N VAL A 61 0.23 8.82 16.46
CA VAL A 61 -0.58 7.81 17.16
C VAL A 61 0.22 7.07 18.22
N LYS A 62 1.43 6.61 17.91
CA LYS A 62 2.29 5.94 18.90
C LYS A 62 2.64 6.82 20.11
N LYS A 63 2.72 8.13 19.90
CA LYS A 63 2.99 9.09 20.98
C LYS A 63 1.80 9.31 21.88
N TRP A 64 0.60 9.49 21.30
CA TRP A 64 -0.58 9.90 22.04
C TRP A 64 -1.47 8.76 22.49
N CYS A 65 -1.50 7.68 21.73
CA CYS A 65 -2.29 6.47 21.97
C CYS A 65 -1.39 5.23 21.93
N PRO A 66 -0.42 5.07 22.85
CA PRO A 66 0.58 4.00 22.79
C PRO A 66 0.00 2.60 22.87
N ASN A 67 -1.19 2.47 23.48
CA ASN A 67 -1.88 1.20 23.66
C ASN A 67 -2.81 0.85 22.48
N ALA A 68 -3.10 1.80 21.60
CA ALA A 68 -3.98 1.59 20.46
C ALA A 68 -3.32 0.70 19.38
N CYS A 69 -4.09 -0.24 18.84
CA CYS A 69 -3.69 -1.03 17.68
C CYS A 69 -3.71 -0.15 16.43
N ILE A 70 -2.60 -0.09 15.68
CA ILE A 70 -2.58 0.59 14.38
C ILE A 70 -3.00 -0.41 13.30
N VAL A 71 -4.08 -0.11 12.60
CA VAL A 71 -4.61 -0.89 11.48
C VAL A 71 -4.34 -0.14 10.19
N PHE A 72 -3.62 -0.76 9.27
CA PHE A 72 -3.34 -0.15 7.97
C PHE A 72 -4.43 -0.49 6.94
N ASP A 73 -4.77 0.48 6.12
CA ASP A 73 -5.70 0.28 5.01
C ASP A 73 -5.13 -0.71 4.00
N LYS A 74 -5.87 -1.81 3.80
CA LYS A 74 -5.52 -2.88 2.85
C LYS A 74 -5.26 -2.37 1.43
N PHE A 75 -6.02 -1.36 0.97
CA PHE A 75 -5.81 -0.77 -0.36
C PHE A 75 -4.40 -0.20 -0.51
N HIS A 76 -3.91 0.53 0.50
CA HIS A 76 -2.56 1.10 0.48
C HIS A 76 -1.48 0.03 0.56
N ILE A 77 -1.69 -1.03 1.33
CA ILE A 77 -0.77 -2.18 1.37
C ILE A 77 -0.65 -2.81 -0.02
N VAL A 78 -1.77 -3.13 -0.66
CA VAL A 78 -1.80 -3.74 -2.00
C VAL A 78 -1.19 -2.81 -3.06
N SER A 79 -1.50 -1.51 -2.98
CA SER A 79 -0.93 -0.51 -3.91
C SER A 79 0.59 -0.45 -3.82
N ASN A 80 1.14 -0.35 -2.61
CA ASN A 80 2.59 -0.35 -2.39
C ASN A 80 3.24 -1.65 -2.87
N PHE A 81 2.57 -2.78 -2.65
CA PHE A 81 3.08 -4.07 -3.13
C PHE A 81 3.09 -4.15 -4.67
N ASN A 82 2.09 -3.58 -5.34
CA ASN A 82 2.05 -3.46 -6.79
C ASN A 82 3.24 -2.64 -7.34
N ASP A 83 3.66 -1.59 -6.63
CA ASP A 83 4.85 -0.82 -7.00
C ASP A 83 6.14 -1.64 -6.84
N VAL A 84 6.21 -2.50 -5.82
CA VAL A 84 7.33 -3.45 -5.65
C VAL A 84 7.36 -4.46 -6.80
N ILE A 85 6.21 -5.04 -7.18
CA ILE A 85 6.12 -5.95 -8.33
C ILE A 85 6.65 -5.28 -9.61
N ASP A 86 6.22 -4.04 -9.88
CA ASP A 86 6.67 -3.33 -11.08
C ASP A 86 8.17 -2.97 -11.01
N SER A 87 8.70 -2.71 -9.83
CA SER A 87 10.13 -2.49 -9.61
C SER A 87 10.95 -3.75 -9.92
N VAL A 88 10.55 -4.90 -9.37
CA VAL A 88 11.21 -6.19 -9.66
C VAL A 88 11.11 -6.50 -11.14
N ARG A 89 9.94 -6.36 -11.77
CA ARG A 89 9.77 -6.55 -13.20
C ARG A 89 10.73 -5.69 -14.02
N ARG A 90 10.94 -4.42 -13.63
CA ARG A 90 11.88 -3.52 -14.33
C ARG A 90 13.34 -3.91 -14.13
N MET A 91 13.69 -4.46 -12.96
CA MET A 91 15.02 -5.01 -12.71
C MET A 91 15.29 -6.20 -13.61
N GLU A 92 14.39 -7.19 -13.60
CA GLU A 92 14.50 -8.38 -14.45
C GLU A 92 14.54 -8.06 -15.95
N GLN A 93 13.73 -7.07 -16.38
CA GLN A 93 13.76 -6.61 -17.79
C GLN A 93 15.13 -6.05 -18.21
N ARG A 94 15.91 -5.49 -17.26
CA ARG A 94 17.22 -4.87 -17.55
C ARG A 94 18.37 -5.85 -17.45
N ASP A 95 18.10 -7.09 -17.13
CA ASP A 95 19.14 -8.12 -17.05
C ASP A 95 19.77 -8.34 -18.43
N LYS A 96 21.07 -8.07 -18.51
CA LYS A 96 21.86 -8.16 -19.76
C LYS A 96 22.11 -9.60 -20.19
N SER A 97 21.87 -10.59 -19.32
CA SER A 97 21.96 -12.01 -19.67
C SER A 97 20.78 -12.49 -20.53
N LEU A 98 19.67 -11.72 -20.52
CA LEU A 98 18.47 -12.04 -21.28
C LEU A 98 18.55 -11.55 -22.74
N SER A 99 17.98 -12.33 -23.65
CA SER A 99 17.82 -11.91 -25.04
C SER A 99 16.82 -10.74 -25.15
N GLU A 100 16.91 -9.96 -26.20
CA GLU A 100 15.95 -8.86 -26.47
C GLU A 100 14.49 -9.33 -26.51
N LYS A 101 14.25 -10.58 -26.96
CA LYS A 101 12.93 -11.19 -27.01
C LYS A 101 12.38 -11.42 -25.61
N GLU A 102 13.19 -11.93 -24.70
CA GLU A 102 12.82 -12.17 -23.29
C GLU A 102 12.58 -10.84 -22.58
N GLN A 103 13.45 -9.86 -22.77
CA GLN A 103 13.27 -8.51 -22.21
C GLN A 103 11.94 -7.86 -22.68
N LYS A 104 11.56 -8.03 -23.96
CA LYS A 104 10.26 -7.56 -24.47
C LYS A 104 9.07 -8.27 -23.84
N VAL A 105 9.18 -9.57 -23.57
CA VAL A 105 8.14 -10.34 -22.89
C VAL A 105 7.94 -9.83 -21.46
N ILE A 106 9.05 -9.65 -20.70
CA ILE A 106 9.00 -9.12 -19.33
C ILE A 106 8.45 -7.69 -19.31
N LYS A 107 8.86 -6.84 -20.25
CA LYS A 107 8.33 -5.47 -20.38
C LYS A 107 6.81 -5.46 -20.58
N GLY A 108 6.28 -6.35 -21.41
CA GLY A 108 4.85 -6.45 -21.70
C GLY A 108 4.00 -7.11 -20.60
N SER A 109 4.63 -7.72 -19.59
CA SER A 109 3.94 -8.52 -18.57
C SER A 109 3.33 -7.73 -17.40
N ARG A 110 3.57 -6.42 -17.31
CA ARG A 110 3.16 -5.57 -16.17
C ARG A 110 1.72 -5.85 -15.72
N TRP A 111 0.77 -5.70 -16.65
CA TRP A 111 -0.64 -5.83 -16.30
C TRP A 111 -1.07 -7.25 -15.93
N MET A 112 -0.41 -8.28 -16.48
CA MET A 112 -0.65 -9.68 -16.08
C MET A 112 -0.16 -9.94 -14.66
N LEU A 113 1.01 -9.41 -14.29
CA LEU A 113 1.57 -9.53 -12.94
C LEU A 113 0.74 -8.79 -11.88
N LEU A 114 0.14 -7.63 -12.23
CA LEU A 114 -0.66 -6.82 -11.31
C LEU A 114 -2.10 -7.30 -11.15
N LYS A 115 -2.66 -7.98 -12.14
CA LYS A 115 -4.02 -8.52 -12.09
C LYS A 115 -4.17 -9.62 -11.03
N ASN A 116 -5.38 -9.77 -10.51
CA ASN A 116 -5.79 -10.95 -9.78
C ASN A 116 -5.94 -12.13 -10.75
N GLN A 117 -5.70 -13.36 -10.30
CA GLN A 117 -5.87 -14.54 -11.13
C GLN A 117 -7.24 -14.61 -11.79
N ASP A 118 -8.31 -14.33 -11.02
CA ASP A 118 -9.70 -14.33 -11.49
C ASP A 118 -9.98 -13.29 -12.58
N ASN A 119 -9.14 -12.26 -12.70
CA ASN A 119 -9.27 -11.18 -13.68
C ASN A 119 -8.36 -11.37 -14.91
N LEU A 120 -7.62 -12.48 -14.98
CA LEU A 120 -6.83 -12.82 -16.15
C LEU A 120 -7.74 -13.34 -17.26
N LYS A 121 -7.44 -12.93 -18.49
CA LYS A 121 -8.10 -13.50 -19.66
C LYS A 121 -7.47 -14.86 -19.99
N ASP A 122 -8.23 -15.79 -20.56
CA ASP A 122 -7.75 -17.12 -20.92
C ASP A 122 -6.43 -17.11 -21.69
N LYS A 123 -6.27 -16.17 -22.61
CA LYS A 123 -5.04 -15.99 -23.40
C LYS A 123 -3.84 -15.44 -22.61
N GLU A 124 -4.07 -14.85 -21.42
CA GLU A 124 -3.03 -14.29 -20.54
C GLU A 124 -2.45 -15.37 -19.61
N ILE A 125 -3.25 -16.35 -19.20
CA ILE A 125 -2.86 -17.42 -18.28
C ILE A 125 -1.60 -18.16 -18.75
N PRO A 126 -1.57 -18.77 -19.95
CA PRO A 126 -0.38 -19.52 -20.38
C PRO A 126 0.85 -18.63 -20.57
N LYS A 127 0.65 -17.35 -20.87
CA LYS A 127 1.77 -16.40 -20.98
C LYS A 127 2.36 -16.06 -19.62
N LEU A 128 1.51 -15.89 -18.61
CA LEU A 128 1.95 -15.64 -17.24
C LEU A 128 2.66 -16.87 -16.68
N GLU A 129 2.09 -18.06 -16.81
CA GLU A 129 2.70 -19.29 -16.34
C GLU A 129 4.10 -19.49 -16.93
N LYS A 130 4.24 -19.33 -18.23
CA LYS A 130 5.54 -19.42 -18.90
C LYS A 130 6.53 -18.37 -18.37
N LEU A 131 6.08 -17.15 -18.13
CA LEU A 131 6.92 -16.10 -17.56
C LEU A 131 7.41 -16.46 -16.16
N LEU A 132 6.52 -16.96 -15.30
CA LEU A 132 6.83 -17.34 -13.92
C LEU A 132 7.74 -18.57 -13.84
N GLN A 133 7.62 -19.52 -14.79
CA GLN A 133 8.53 -20.66 -14.90
C GLN A 133 9.95 -20.25 -15.31
N LEU A 134 10.09 -19.22 -16.14
CA LEU A 134 11.38 -18.75 -16.66
C LEU A 134 12.08 -17.74 -15.76
N ASN A 135 11.35 -17.11 -14.84
CA ASN A 135 11.90 -16.06 -13.98
C ASN A 135 11.52 -16.27 -12.52
N GLU A 136 12.51 -16.72 -11.74
CA GLU A 136 12.33 -17.07 -10.32
C GLU A 136 11.92 -15.89 -9.47
N ASN A 137 12.48 -14.70 -9.71
CA ASN A 137 12.16 -13.50 -8.91
C ASN A 137 10.72 -13.02 -9.17
N LEU A 138 10.28 -13.07 -10.42
CA LEU A 138 8.88 -12.75 -10.75
C LEU A 138 7.92 -13.79 -10.19
N SER A 139 8.31 -15.08 -10.18
CA SER A 139 7.52 -16.14 -9.56
C SER A 139 7.35 -15.93 -8.06
N LYS A 140 8.44 -15.67 -7.34
CA LYS A 140 8.42 -15.42 -5.89
C LYS A 140 7.52 -14.24 -5.53
N ILE A 141 7.69 -13.10 -6.22
CA ILE A 141 6.90 -11.91 -5.90
C ILE A 141 5.43 -12.06 -6.26
N TYR A 142 5.11 -12.85 -7.31
CA TYR A 142 3.73 -13.14 -7.69
C TYR A 142 3.02 -14.00 -6.64
N ILE A 143 3.69 -15.02 -6.09
CA ILE A 143 3.18 -15.86 -5.00
C ILE A 143 2.94 -15.02 -3.75
N LEU A 144 3.89 -14.15 -3.38
CA LEU A 144 3.73 -13.25 -2.23
C LEU A 144 2.53 -12.31 -2.39
N LYS A 145 2.27 -11.83 -3.61
CA LYS A 145 1.07 -11.03 -3.90
C LYS A 145 -0.22 -11.79 -3.62
N ASP A 146 -0.29 -13.04 -4.03
CA ASP A 146 -1.50 -13.83 -3.81
C ASP A 146 -1.70 -14.18 -2.33
N GLN A 147 -0.63 -14.43 -1.58
CA GLN A 147 -0.69 -14.61 -0.12
C GLN A 147 -1.17 -13.34 0.60
N LEU A 148 -0.70 -12.16 0.16
CA LEU A 148 -1.12 -10.88 0.75
C LEU A 148 -2.61 -10.61 0.61
N LYS A 149 -3.30 -11.20 -0.35
CA LYS A 149 -4.75 -11.05 -0.53
C LYS A 149 -5.56 -11.84 0.48
N MET A 150 -4.98 -12.91 1.04
CA MET A 150 -5.67 -13.78 1.99
C MET A 150 -5.74 -13.19 3.41
N ILE A 151 -5.03 -12.08 3.64
CA ILE A 151 -5.09 -11.26 4.85
C ILE A 151 -6.19 -10.20 4.68
#